data_86488f904cb612dcaf40eb24bb1d56bc
#
_entry.id   86488f904cb612dcaf40eb24bb1d56bc
#
_cell.length_a   1.000
_cell.length_b   1.000
_cell.length_c   1.000
_cell.angle_alpha   90.00
_cell.angle_beta   90.00
_cell.angle_gamma   90.00
#
_symmetry.space_group_name_H-M   'P 1'
#
loop_
_entity.id
_entity.type
_entity.pdbx_description
1 polymer ?
#
loop_
_entity_poly.entity_id
_entity_poly.type
_entity_poly.pdbx_seq_one_letter_code
_entity_poly.pdbx_strand_id
1 'polypeptide(L)'
;YHTPEMTDWVYQNLKNKNGAVSSTSSLASAAGIDIMKKGGNAFDAIVATGFTLAVTSPSNGNIGGGGFMVARTAEGEIVTLDFREKAPTLSYETMFLDQEGNYSRNLALLSHKSSGVPGTVDGLIRIFNDYGSGNFTLDEILSYASDYAENGHAINKSSAWGFDFYKHLFLEDKGSTEIFIKNYSLEMRQLQEDVQNETIPEEEYIKKMRDIKEWNEGDIIVQKDLA
;
A
#
# COMPACT_ATOMS: atom_id res chain seq x y z
N TYR A 1 4.07 -9.78 15.28
CA TYR A 1 3.62 -11.10 15.77
C TYR A 1 3.66 -12.04 14.56
N HIS A 2 4.66 -12.96 14.52
CA HIS A 2 4.75 -13.99 13.49
C HIS A 2 3.83 -15.17 13.88
N THR A 3 2.89 -15.53 12.99
CA THR A 3 2.15 -16.78 13.14
C THR A 3 3.00 -17.95 12.62
N PRO A 4 2.83 -19.20 13.16
CA PRO A 4 3.53 -20.37 12.68
C PRO A 4 3.38 -20.60 11.16
N GLU A 5 2.22 -20.29 10.60
CA GLU A 5 1.93 -20.43 9.18
C GLU A 5 2.75 -19.48 8.30
N MET A 6 3.03 -18.24 8.76
CA MET A 6 3.93 -17.32 8.07
C MET A 6 5.37 -17.82 8.05
N THR A 7 5.80 -18.48 9.13
CA THR A 7 7.15 -19.05 9.24
C THR A 7 7.31 -20.23 8.28
N ASP A 8 6.31 -21.11 8.17
CA ASP A 8 6.34 -22.24 7.25
C ASP A 8 6.34 -21.80 5.79
N TRP A 9 5.59 -20.74 5.45
CA TRP A 9 5.58 -20.20 4.09
C TRP A 9 6.95 -19.61 3.70
N VAL A 10 7.60 -18.87 4.59
CA VAL A 10 8.96 -18.33 4.38
C VAL A 10 9.95 -19.47 4.20
N TYR A 11 9.91 -20.52 5.02
CA TYR A 11 10.82 -21.66 4.92
C TYR A 11 10.62 -22.49 3.64
N GLN A 12 9.40 -22.65 3.15
CA GLN A 12 9.15 -23.38 1.90
C GLN A 12 9.71 -22.65 0.67
N ASN A 13 9.68 -21.30 0.67
CA ASN A 13 10.23 -20.51 -0.43
C ASN A 13 11.75 -20.36 -0.39
N LEU A 14 12.40 -20.48 0.77
CA LEU A 14 13.86 -20.48 0.92
C LEU A 14 14.54 -21.73 0.35
N LYS A 15 13.80 -22.77 -0.04
CA LYS A 15 14.35 -23.99 -0.68
C LYS A 15 14.69 -23.83 -2.15
N ASN A 16 14.34 -22.73 -2.80
CA ASN A 16 14.72 -22.46 -4.18
C ASN A 16 16.20 -22.07 -4.26
N LYS A 17 16.99 -22.90 -4.93
CA LYS A 17 18.44 -22.70 -5.10
C LYS A 17 18.79 -21.49 -5.97
N ASN A 18 17.85 -20.92 -6.70
CA ASN A 18 18.08 -19.93 -7.77
C ASN A 18 17.65 -18.51 -7.41
N GLY A 19 16.91 -18.30 -6.31
CA GLY A 19 16.47 -16.97 -5.86
C GLY A 19 15.33 -17.04 -4.85
N ALA A 20 15.10 -15.94 -4.16
CA ALA A 20 14.01 -15.79 -3.20
C ALA A 20 13.47 -14.36 -3.22
N VAL A 21 12.17 -14.22 -3.00
CA VAL A 21 11.50 -12.92 -2.79
C VAL A 21 10.70 -13.00 -1.50
N SER A 22 10.82 -11.96 -0.66
CA SER A 22 10.03 -11.82 0.56
C SER A 22 9.43 -10.42 0.64
N SER A 23 8.15 -10.34 0.92
CA SER A 23 7.42 -9.08 1.11
C SER A 23 6.25 -9.27 2.09
N THR A 24 5.52 -8.20 2.39
CA THR A 24 4.32 -8.23 3.24
C THR A 24 3.09 -8.86 2.56
N SER A 25 3.17 -9.15 1.24
CA SER A 25 2.12 -9.80 0.46
C SER A 25 2.65 -11.04 -0.23
N SER A 26 1.99 -12.18 -0.02
CA SER A 26 2.32 -13.43 -0.73
C SER A 26 2.11 -13.30 -2.24
N LEU A 27 1.10 -12.54 -2.67
CA LEU A 27 0.82 -12.27 -4.07
C LEU A 27 1.95 -11.46 -4.73
N ALA A 28 2.43 -10.42 -4.06
CA ALA A 28 3.54 -9.61 -4.53
C ALA A 28 4.86 -10.40 -4.58
N SER A 29 5.13 -11.23 -3.56
CA SER A 29 6.30 -12.11 -3.58
C SER A 29 6.20 -13.16 -4.70
N ALA A 30 5.00 -13.67 -4.98
CA ALA A 30 4.78 -14.62 -6.08
C ALA A 30 5.03 -13.96 -7.46
N ALA A 31 4.61 -12.71 -7.66
CA ALA A 31 4.90 -11.95 -8.88
C ALA A 31 6.42 -11.85 -9.13
N GLY A 32 7.20 -11.44 -8.12
CA GLY A 32 8.65 -11.36 -8.25
C GLY A 32 9.32 -12.69 -8.50
N ILE A 33 8.85 -13.78 -7.85
CA ILE A 33 9.35 -15.14 -8.10
C ILE A 33 9.05 -15.58 -9.53
N ASP A 34 7.86 -15.28 -10.05
CA ASP A 34 7.47 -15.66 -11.40
C ASP A 34 8.30 -14.94 -12.47
N ILE A 35 8.58 -13.66 -12.28
CA ILE A 35 9.50 -12.89 -13.11
C ILE A 35 10.90 -13.54 -13.15
N MET A 36 11.45 -13.93 -12.00
CA MET A 36 12.75 -14.63 -11.97
C MET A 36 12.70 -15.98 -12.67
N LYS A 37 11.61 -16.76 -12.53
CA LYS A 37 11.42 -18.05 -13.24
C LYS A 37 11.37 -17.86 -14.75
N LYS A 38 10.86 -16.74 -15.23
CA LYS A 38 10.77 -16.38 -16.65
C LYS A 38 12.05 -15.77 -17.21
N GLY A 39 13.12 -15.69 -16.42
CA GLY A 39 14.43 -15.21 -16.84
C GLY A 39 14.75 -13.77 -16.49
N GLY A 40 13.96 -13.14 -15.63
CA GLY A 40 14.26 -11.84 -15.04
C GLY A 40 15.34 -11.93 -13.96
N ASN A 41 16.02 -10.84 -13.71
CA ASN A 41 16.96 -10.70 -12.63
C ASN A 41 16.28 -10.23 -11.33
N ALA A 42 17.05 -10.00 -10.27
CA ALA A 42 16.53 -9.52 -8.98
C ALA A 42 15.90 -8.11 -9.05
N PHE A 43 16.36 -7.29 -9.99
CA PHE A 43 15.83 -5.93 -10.16
C PHE A 43 14.47 -5.97 -10.88
N ASP A 44 14.28 -6.80 -11.89
CA ASP A 44 12.95 -7.03 -12.49
C ASP A 44 11.97 -7.56 -11.45
N ALA A 45 12.43 -8.51 -10.62
CA ALA A 45 11.62 -9.10 -9.56
C ALA A 45 11.19 -8.09 -8.49
N ILE A 46 12.08 -7.17 -8.06
CA ILE A 46 11.73 -6.15 -7.06
C ILE A 46 10.76 -5.12 -7.62
N VAL A 47 10.84 -4.79 -8.91
CA VAL A 47 9.92 -3.86 -9.58
C VAL A 47 8.52 -4.48 -9.66
N ALA A 48 8.41 -5.72 -10.13
CA ALA A 48 7.13 -6.44 -10.16
C ALA A 48 6.52 -6.58 -8.75
N THR A 49 7.35 -6.92 -7.75
CA THR A 49 6.92 -7.02 -6.36
C THR A 49 6.45 -5.66 -5.84
N GLY A 50 7.17 -4.57 -6.10
CA GLY A 50 6.85 -3.22 -5.63
C GLY A 50 5.51 -2.72 -6.17
N PHE A 51 5.27 -2.83 -7.47
CA PHE A 51 3.97 -2.46 -8.05
C PHE A 51 2.84 -3.38 -7.59
N THR A 52 3.08 -4.68 -7.44
CA THR A 52 2.07 -5.59 -6.91
C THR A 52 1.75 -5.30 -5.43
N LEU A 53 2.73 -4.87 -4.62
CA LEU A 53 2.50 -4.40 -3.25
C LEU A 53 1.59 -3.17 -3.21
N ALA A 54 1.71 -2.25 -4.16
CA ALA A 54 0.85 -1.07 -4.23
C ALA A 54 -0.64 -1.43 -4.31
N VAL A 55 -0.97 -2.57 -4.93
CA VAL A 55 -2.34 -3.10 -5.03
C VAL A 55 -2.68 -3.98 -3.83
N THR A 56 -1.81 -4.94 -3.49
CA THR A 56 -2.15 -6.02 -2.55
C THR A 56 -1.81 -5.72 -1.08
N SER A 57 -1.09 -4.61 -0.82
CA SER A 57 -0.73 -4.13 0.52
C SER A 57 -0.68 -2.60 0.57
N PRO A 58 -1.77 -1.90 0.24
CA PRO A 58 -1.78 -0.45 0.03
C PRO A 58 -1.42 0.37 1.28
N SER A 59 -1.51 -0.22 2.46
CA SER A 59 -1.11 0.44 3.72
C SER A 59 0.40 0.60 3.88
N ASN A 60 1.21 -0.21 3.18
CA ASN A 60 2.66 -0.25 3.34
C ASN A 60 3.44 -0.16 2.02
N GLY A 61 2.84 -0.55 0.91
CA GLY A 61 3.44 -0.44 -0.42
C GLY A 61 2.44 0.25 -1.33
N ASN A 62 2.66 1.51 -1.65
CA ASN A 62 1.72 2.29 -2.46
C ASN A 62 2.46 3.20 -3.43
N ILE A 63 1.79 3.56 -4.52
CA ILE A 63 2.35 4.48 -5.53
C ILE A 63 2.42 5.93 -5.04
N GLY A 64 1.69 6.28 -3.98
CA GLY A 64 1.75 7.59 -3.33
C GLY A 64 2.90 7.76 -2.33
N GLY A 65 3.70 6.71 -2.13
CA GLY A 65 4.83 6.68 -1.20
C GLY A 65 6.19 6.88 -1.86
N GLY A 66 7.20 6.34 -1.22
CA GLY A 66 8.58 6.34 -1.65
C GLY A 66 9.36 5.20 -1.02
N GLY A 67 10.68 5.24 -1.13
CA GLY A 67 11.50 4.19 -0.56
C GLY A 67 12.99 4.38 -0.79
N PHE A 68 13.72 3.32 -0.43
CA PHE A 68 15.15 3.19 -0.63
C PHE A 68 15.47 1.83 -1.24
N MET A 69 16.48 1.78 -2.07
CA MET A 69 17.07 0.53 -2.52
C MET A 69 18.53 0.46 -2.09
N VAL A 70 18.94 -0.69 -1.56
CA VAL A 70 20.34 -1.10 -1.44
C VAL A 70 20.44 -2.45 -2.14
N ALA A 71 21.28 -2.54 -3.14
CA ALA A 71 21.42 -3.76 -3.92
C ALA A 71 22.91 -4.06 -4.21
N ARG A 72 23.18 -5.33 -4.52
CA ARG A 72 24.46 -5.77 -5.03
C ARG A 72 24.25 -6.38 -6.42
N THR A 73 24.98 -5.86 -7.40
CA THR A 73 24.92 -6.39 -8.78
C THR A 73 25.61 -7.74 -8.90
N ALA A 74 25.44 -8.41 -10.02
CA ALA A 74 26.13 -9.68 -10.31
C ALA A 74 27.67 -9.51 -10.35
N GLU A 75 28.15 -8.33 -10.74
CA GLU A 75 29.55 -7.95 -10.79
C GLU A 75 30.13 -7.64 -9.39
N GLY A 76 29.27 -7.55 -8.38
CA GLY A 76 29.63 -7.30 -6.99
C GLY A 76 29.62 -5.83 -6.59
N GLU A 77 29.17 -4.93 -7.45
CA GLU A 77 29.00 -3.52 -7.15
C GLU A 77 27.84 -3.30 -6.18
N ILE A 78 28.02 -2.41 -5.22
CA ILE A 78 26.96 -1.96 -4.32
C ILE A 78 26.35 -0.68 -4.87
N VAL A 79 25.04 -0.73 -5.14
CA VAL A 79 24.25 0.39 -5.66
C VAL A 79 23.17 0.78 -4.67
N THR A 80 22.92 2.09 -4.58
CA THR A 80 21.86 2.64 -3.71
C THR A 80 21.02 3.61 -4.50
N LEU A 81 19.73 3.65 -4.20
CA LEU A 81 18.79 4.62 -4.76
C LEU A 81 17.91 5.16 -3.64
N ASP A 82 17.83 6.47 -3.54
CA ASP A 82 16.90 7.19 -2.68
C ASP A 82 15.78 7.76 -3.55
N PHE A 83 14.56 7.23 -3.35
CA PHE A 83 13.34 7.69 -4.00
C PHE A 83 12.26 8.02 -2.97
N ARG A 84 12.69 8.51 -1.78
CA ARG A 84 11.76 9.03 -0.77
C ARG A 84 10.90 10.17 -1.30
N GLU A 85 9.76 10.34 -0.65
CA GLU A 85 8.88 11.47 -0.84
C GLU A 85 9.63 12.77 -0.52
N LYS A 86 9.29 13.82 -1.25
CA LYS A 86 9.81 15.16 -1.03
C LYS A 86 8.70 16.09 -0.59
N ALA A 87 9.03 17.13 0.19
CA ALA A 87 8.10 18.19 0.48
C ALA A 87 7.67 18.89 -0.81
N PRO A 88 6.38 19.22 -0.99
CA PRO A 88 5.93 20.05 -2.11
C PRO A 88 6.67 21.39 -2.17
N THR A 89 6.86 21.92 -3.38
CA THR A 89 7.59 23.21 -3.58
C THR A 89 6.97 24.38 -2.82
N LEU A 90 5.66 24.33 -2.58
CA LEU A 90 4.93 25.36 -1.84
C LEU A 90 4.87 25.12 -0.33
N SER A 91 5.62 24.14 0.19
CA SER A 91 5.71 23.91 1.63
C SER A 91 6.37 25.10 2.34
N TYR A 92 5.86 25.42 3.54
CA TYR A 92 6.38 26.49 4.37
C TYR A 92 6.39 26.05 5.85
N GLU A 93 7.22 26.71 6.65
CA GLU A 93 7.55 26.30 8.02
C GLU A 93 6.34 26.13 8.95
N THR A 94 5.32 27.00 8.81
CA THR A 94 4.15 27.05 9.69
C THR A 94 2.91 26.37 9.10
N MET A 95 3.03 25.57 8.04
CA MET A 95 1.89 25.01 7.31
C MET A 95 1.00 24.05 8.13
N PHE A 96 1.52 23.52 9.22
CA PHE A 96 0.81 22.62 10.14
C PHE A 96 0.41 23.27 11.46
N LEU A 97 0.47 24.59 11.54
CA LEU A 97 -0.08 25.34 12.68
C LEU A 97 -1.54 25.70 12.44
N ASP A 98 -2.34 25.72 13.51
CA ASP A 98 -3.71 26.24 13.51
C ASP A 98 -3.74 27.79 13.51
N GLN A 99 -4.93 28.34 13.63
CA GLN A 99 -5.11 29.81 13.62
C GLN A 99 -4.51 30.49 14.86
N GLU A 100 -4.36 29.77 15.96
CA GLU A 100 -3.73 30.22 17.19
C GLU A 100 -2.21 30.06 17.21
N GLY A 101 -1.64 29.43 16.16
CA GLY A 101 -0.21 29.17 16.04
C GLY A 101 0.26 27.90 16.74
N ASN A 102 -0.65 27.01 17.16
CA ASN A 102 -0.32 25.73 17.76
C ASN A 102 -0.22 24.63 16.69
N TYR A 103 0.61 23.61 16.96
CA TYR A 103 0.68 22.45 16.09
C TYR A 103 -0.66 21.71 16.01
N SER A 104 -1.16 21.54 14.79
CA SER A 104 -2.38 20.78 14.50
C SER A 104 -2.05 19.41 13.94
N ARG A 105 -2.34 18.36 14.74
CA ARG A 105 -2.17 16.97 14.31
C ARG A 105 -3.02 16.64 13.07
N ASN A 106 -4.23 17.16 12.99
CA ASN A 106 -5.12 16.92 11.87
C ASN A 106 -4.55 17.50 10.57
N LEU A 107 -4.01 18.75 10.61
CA LEU A 107 -3.34 19.32 9.45
C LEU A 107 -2.11 18.51 9.02
N ALA A 108 -1.35 17.96 9.96
CA ALA A 108 -0.12 17.25 9.69
C ALA A 108 -0.31 15.78 9.25
N LEU A 109 -1.45 15.15 9.56
CA LEU A 109 -1.68 13.73 9.29
C LEU A 109 -2.86 13.44 8.35
N LEU A 110 -3.91 14.28 8.36
CA LEU A 110 -5.16 13.99 7.68
C LEU A 110 -5.52 15.00 6.58
N SER A 111 -4.78 16.10 6.46
CA SER A 111 -5.06 17.09 5.42
C SER A 111 -4.27 16.82 4.14
N HIS A 112 -4.74 17.35 3.01
CA HIS A 112 -4.00 17.34 1.74
C HIS A 112 -2.64 18.04 1.82
N LYS A 113 -2.42 18.92 2.80
CA LYS A 113 -1.12 19.58 3.05
C LYS A 113 -0.03 18.59 3.50
N SER A 114 -0.42 17.45 4.10
CA SER A 114 0.51 16.44 4.61
C SER A 114 1.05 15.50 3.51
N SER A 115 0.47 15.54 2.31
CA SER A 115 0.91 14.67 1.21
C SER A 115 2.25 15.14 0.67
N GLY A 116 3.23 14.23 0.65
CA GLY A 116 4.50 14.43 -0.02
C GLY A 116 4.38 14.25 -1.54
N VAL A 117 5.39 14.71 -2.29
CA VAL A 117 5.55 14.36 -3.70
C VAL A 117 6.07 12.92 -3.78
N PRO A 118 5.31 11.98 -4.38
CA PRO A 118 5.67 10.57 -4.37
C PRO A 118 6.94 10.26 -5.18
N GLY A 119 7.67 9.24 -4.74
CA GLY A 119 8.87 8.75 -5.41
C GLY A 119 8.80 7.30 -5.87
N THR A 120 7.81 6.51 -5.40
CA THR A 120 7.75 5.06 -5.68
C THR A 120 7.77 4.73 -7.16
N VAL A 121 6.93 5.38 -7.96
CA VAL A 121 6.82 5.10 -9.41
C VAL A 121 8.13 5.44 -10.11
N ASP A 122 8.67 6.65 -9.89
CA ASP A 122 9.95 7.08 -10.47
C ASP A 122 11.11 6.14 -10.07
N GLY A 123 11.18 5.79 -8.79
CA GLY A 123 12.21 4.89 -8.26
C GLY A 123 12.14 3.49 -8.87
N LEU A 124 10.97 2.88 -8.93
CA LEU A 124 10.80 1.55 -9.51
C LEU A 124 11.07 1.53 -11.02
N ILE A 125 10.60 2.54 -11.76
CA ILE A 125 10.89 2.67 -13.19
C ILE A 125 12.39 2.87 -13.43
N ARG A 126 13.05 3.67 -12.59
CA ARG A 126 14.49 3.86 -12.68
C ARG A 126 15.26 2.57 -12.39
N ILE A 127 14.87 1.81 -11.37
CA ILE A 127 15.46 0.49 -11.08
C ILE A 127 15.32 -0.44 -12.29
N PHE A 128 14.14 -0.47 -12.93
CA PHE A 128 13.90 -1.27 -14.12
C PHE A 128 14.80 -0.87 -15.29
N ASN A 129 14.89 0.43 -15.58
CA ASN A 129 15.66 0.95 -16.71
C ASN A 129 17.17 0.79 -16.52
N ASP A 130 17.69 1.04 -15.30
CA ASP A 130 19.13 1.08 -15.04
C ASP A 130 19.71 -0.32 -14.78
N TYR A 131 18.91 -1.26 -14.21
CA TYR A 131 19.41 -2.54 -13.69
C TYR A 131 18.58 -3.76 -14.14
N GLY A 132 17.46 -3.58 -14.81
CA GLY A 132 16.64 -4.66 -15.33
C GLY A 132 17.41 -5.57 -16.29
N SER A 133 16.97 -6.82 -16.46
CA SER A 133 17.63 -7.80 -17.33
C SER A 133 17.54 -7.46 -18.83
N GLY A 134 16.62 -6.60 -19.22
CA GLY A 134 16.29 -6.33 -20.63
C GLY A 134 15.42 -7.43 -21.28
N ASN A 135 15.02 -8.46 -20.53
CA ASN A 135 14.20 -9.56 -21.03
C ASN A 135 12.69 -9.28 -21.00
N PHE A 136 12.28 -8.17 -20.36
CA PHE A 136 10.88 -7.80 -20.16
C PHE A 136 10.63 -6.37 -20.61
N THR A 137 9.42 -6.12 -21.07
CA THR A 137 8.85 -4.78 -21.18
C THR A 137 8.30 -4.33 -19.82
N LEU A 138 8.12 -3.02 -19.62
CA LEU A 138 7.50 -2.52 -18.40
C LEU A 138 6.05 -3.02 -18.25
N ASP A 139 5.31 -3.13 -19.36
CA ASP A 139 3.93 -3.66 -19.37
C ASP A 139 3.86 -5.11 -18.85
N GLU A 140 4.83 -5.95 -19.24
CA GLU A 140 4.91 -7.33 -18.72
C GLU A 140 5.19 -7.37 -17.23
N ILE A 141 6.04 -6.48 -16.71
CA ILE A 141 6.32 -6.35 -15.28
C ILE A 141 5.09 -5.83 -14.52
N LEU A 142 4.38 -4.83 -15.05
CA LEU A 142 3.20 -4.23 -14.43
C LEU A 142 1.96 -5.14 -14.50
N SER A 143 1.92 -6.10 -15.44
CA SER A 143 0.73 -6.92 -15.70
C SER A 143 0.20 -7.63 -14.45
N TYR A 144 1.07 -8.03 -13.51
CA TYR A 144 0.67 -8.65 -12.24
C TYR A 144 -0.13 -7.69 -11.35
N ALA A 145 0.35 -6.46 -11.23
CA ALA A 145 -0.31 -5.43 -10.45
C ALA A 145 -1.65 -5.03 -11.08
N SER A 146 -1.65 -4.77 -12.40
CA SER A 146 -2.85 -4.41 -13.15
C SER A 146 -3.91 -5.52 -13.11
N ASP A 147 -3.53 -6.78 -13.24
CA ASP A 147 -4.47 -7.91 -13.15
C ASP A 147 -5.14 -7.99 -11.78
N TYR A 148 -4.36 -7.86 -10.69
CA TYR A 148 -4.93 -7.83 -9.34
C TYR A 148 -5.79 -6.60 -9.06
N ALA A 149 -5.46 -5.45 -9.63
CA ALA A 149 -6.25 -4.24 -9.48
C ALA A 149 -7.59 -4.34 -10.25
N GLU A 150 -7.55 -4.79 -11.51
CA GLU A 150 -8.73 -4.88 -12.38
C GLU A 150 -9.66 -6.02 -12.00
N ASN A 151 -9.12 -7.22 -11.79
CA ASN A 151 -9.89 -8.43 -11.54
C ASN A 151 -10.08 -8.74 -10.05
N GLY A 152 -9.38 -8.00 -9.19
CA GLY A 152 -9.43 -8.15 -7.75
C GLY A 152 -8.53 -9.24 -7.20
N HIS A 153 -8.33 -9.19 -5.90
CA HIS A 153 -7.56 -10.19 -5.16
C HIS A 153 -8.15 -10.43 -3.77
N ALA A 154 -7.90 -11.61 -3.23
CA ALA A 154 -8.27 -11.93 -1.85
C ALA A 154 -7.40 -11.16 -0.85
N ILE A 155 -8.05 -10.45 0.08
CA ILE A 155 -7.34 -9.74 1.14
C ILE A 155 -6.94 -10.70 2.27
N ASN A 156 -5.82 -10.37 2.93
CA ASN A 156 -5.38 -11.09 4.12
C ASN A 156 -6.05 -10.52 5.39
N LYS A 157 -5.89 -11.23 6.49
CA LYS A 157 -6.44 -10.86 7.80
C LYS A 157 -6.02 -9.46 8.27
N SER A 158 -4.79 -9.06 7.99
CA SER A 158 -4.29 -7.73 8.38
C SER A 158 -4.96 -6.62 7.59
N SER A 159 -5.16 -6.81 6.28
CA SER A 159 -5.89 -5.85 5.44
C SER A 159 -7.36 -5.75 5.84
N ALA A 160 -8.03 -6.87 6.09
CA ALA A 160 -9.41 -6.88 6.57
C ALA A 160 -9.56 -6.10 7.89
N TRP A 161 -8.67 -6.37 8.84
CA TRP A 161 -8.64 -5.61 10.10
C TRP A 161 -8.36 -4.12 9.87
N GLY A 162 -7.43 -3.77 9.00
CA GLY A 162 -7.08 -2.37 8.72
C GLY A 162 -8.23 -1.61 8.07
N PHE A 163 -8.94 -2.21 7.12
CA PHE A 163 -10.09 -1.59 6.48
C PHE A 163 -11.22 -1.34 7.48
N ASP A 164 -11.51 -2.28 8.36
CA ASP A 164 -12.48 -2.09 9.42
C ASP A 164 -12.05 -1.06 10.46
N PHE A 165 -10.77 -1.04 10.82
CA PHE A 165 -10.23 -0.14 11.85
C PHE A 165 -10.22 1.33 11.40
N TYR A 166 -9.91 1.59 10.12
CA TYR A 166 -9.80 2.94 9.55
C TYR A 166 -11.04 3.40 8.79
N LYS A 167 -12.13 2.62 8.78
CA LYS A 167 -13.33 2.94 8.00
C LYS A 167 -13.92 4.33 8.28
N HIS A 168 -13.85 4.80 9.53
CA HIS A 168 -14.32 6.15 9.90
C HIS A 168 -13.59 7.25 9.13
N LEU A 169 -12.31 7.05 8.75
CA LEU A 169 -11.55 7.97 7.91
C LEU A 169 -11.90 7.79 6.42
N PHE A 170 -12.14 6.55 5.97
CA PHE A 170 -12.55 6.31 4.58
C PHE A 170 -13.90 6.93 4.24
N LEU A 171 -14.80 7.05 5.22
CA LEU A 171 -16.09 7.68 5.06
C LEU A 171 -16.04 9.22 4.93
N GLU A 172 -14.89 9.85 5.20
CA GLU A 172 -14.68 11.29 5.02
C GLU A 172 -14.36 11.65 3.56
N ASP A 173 -13.93 10.67 2.75
CA ASP A 173 -13.58 10.85 1.35
C ASP A 173 -14.36 9.91 0.44
N LYS A 174 -14.99 10.47 -0.60
CA LYS A 174 -15.84 9.71 -1.52
C LYS A 174 -15.09 8.58 -2.22
N GLY A 175 -13.88 8.84 -2.73
CA GLY A 175 -13.08 7.84 -3.43
C GLY A 175 -12.69 6.68 -2.52
N SER A 176 -12.27 7.00 -1.30
CA SER A 176 -11.95 6.00 -0.28
C SER A 176 -13.18 5.17 0.13
N THR A 177 -14.35 5.84 0.25
CA THR A 177 -15.62 5.15 0.55
C THR A 177 -15.97 4.13 -0.54
N GLU A 178 -15.85 4.49 -1.80
CA GLU A 178 -16.20 3.62 -2.94
C GLU A 178 -15.31 2.36 -3.01
N ILE A 179 -14.07 2.44 -2.56
CA ILE A 179 -13.11 1.34 -2.63
C ILE A 179 -13.10 0.49 -1.34
N PHE A 180 -13.04 1.15 -0.17
CA PHE A 180 -12.73 0.49 1.10
C PHE A 180 -13.95 0.24 1.99
N ILE A 181 -15.13 0.77 1.66
CA ILE A 181 -16.37 0.47 2.38
C ILE A 181 -17.18 -0.52 1.55
N LYS A 182 -17.21 -1.76 2.03
CA LYS A 182 -17.89 -2.88 1.35
C LYS A 182 -19.40 -2.72 1.36
N ASN A 183 -19.95 -2.26 2.48
CA ASN A 183 -21.39 -2.12 2.66
C ASN A 183 -21.72 -0.94 3.57
N TYR A 184 -22.04 0.21 2.96
CA TYR A 184 -22.40 1.41 3.71
C TYR A 184 -23.77 1.29 4.35
N SER A 185 -23.81 0.68 5.54
CA SER A 185 -25.02 0.30 6.27
C SER A 185 -25.79 1.51 6.82
N LEU A 186 -27.10 1.28 7.14
CA LEU A 186 -27.92 2.28 7.84
C LEU A 186 -27.33 2.65 9.20
N GLU A 187 -26.72 1.69 9.90
CA GLU A 187 -26.07 1.91 11.19
C GLU A 187 -24.88 2.89 11.05
N MET A 188 -24.05 2.73 10.02
CA MET A 188 -22.93 3.66 9.76
C MET A 188 -23.43 5.06 9.44
N ARG A 189 -24.50 5.18 8.65
CA ARG A 189 -25.11 6.48 8.32
C ARG A 189 -25.64 7.17 9.57
N GLN A 190 -26.35 6.42 10.42
CA GLN A 190 -26.89 6.96 11.66
C GLN A 190 -25.75 7.45 12.59
N LEU A 191 -24.67 6.68 12.72
CA LEU A 191 -23.51 7.08 13.51
C LEU A 191 -22.84 8.35 12.98
N GLN A 192 -22.77 8.54 11.65
CA GLN A 192 -22.26 9.79 11.06
C GLN A 192 -23.18 10.98 11.35
N GLU A 193 -24.50 10.78 11.22
CA GLU A 193 -25.48 11.82 11.60
C GLU A 193 -25.39 12.17 13.08
N ASP A 194 -25.25 11.18 13.96
CA ASP A 194 -25.18 11.36 15.40
C ASP A 194 -23.95 12.18 15.80
N VAL A 195 -22.79 11.93 15.23
CA VAL A 195 -21.57 12.70 15.52
C VAL A 195 -21.64 14.12 14.92
N GLN A 196 -22.20 14.27 13.70
CA GLN A 196 -22.38 15.58 13.06
C GLN A 196 -23.37 16.47 13.82
N ASN A 197 -24.40 15.87 14.41
CA ASN A 197 -25.38 16.57 15.26
C ASN A 197 -24.93 16.70 16.73
N GLU A 198 -23.71 16.33 17.05
CA GLU A 198 -23.13 16.37 18.41
C GLU A 198 -23.94 15.55 19.44
N THR A 199 -24.70 14.55 19.00
CA THR A 199 -25.49 13.65 19.87
C THR A 199 -24.62 12.57 20.53
N ILE A 200 -23.47 12.25 19.90
CA ILE A 200 -22.44 11.39 20.46
C ILE A 200 -21.06 12.06 20.31
N PRO A 201 -20.12 11.87 21.25
CA PRO A 201 -18.77 12.36 21.10
C PRO A 201 -17.99 11.58 20.01
N GLU A 202 -17.01 12.25 19.40
CA GLU A 202 -16.19 11.66 18.33
C GLU A 202 -15.50 10.34 18.74
N GLU A 203 -15.03 10.24 19.97
CA GLU A 203 -14.41 9.00 20.48
C GLU A 203 -15.40 7.83 20.49
N GLU A 204 -16.66 8.07 20.85
CA GLU A 204 -17.72 7.05 20.85
C GLU A 204 -18.08 6.65 19.41
N TYR A 205 -18.19 7.61 18.48
CA TYR A 205 -18.38 7.38 17.07
C TYR A 205 -17.29 6.47 16.50
N ILE A 206 -16.01 6.83 16.69
CA ILE A 206 -14.88 6.04 16.21
C ILE A 206 -14.92 4.61 16.76
N LYS A 207 -15.21 4.46 18.05
CA LYS A 207 -15.31 3.15 18.69
C LYS A 207 -16.43 2.30 18.08
N LYS A 208 -17.63 2.85 17.96
CA LYS A 208 -18.79 2.14 17.37
C LYS A 208 -18.53 1.77 15.92
N MET A 209 -17.94 2.66 15.12
CA MET A 209 -17.55 2.37 13.73
C MET A 209 -16.58 1.19 13.65
N ARG A 210 -15.58 1.09 14.52
CA ARG A 210 -14.62 -0.03 14.55
C ARG A 210 -15.26 -1.37 14.96
N ASP A 211 -16.33 -1.34 15.71
CA ASP A 211 -17.04 -2.55 16.13
C ASP A 211 -17.88 -3.17 15.01
N ILE A 212 -18.28 -2.39 13.98
CA ILE A 212 -18.94 -2.89 12.78
C ILE A 212 -17.90 -3.64 11.92
N LYS A 213 -18.11 -4.93 11.69
CA LYS A 213 -17.23 -5.75 10.86
C LYS A 213 -17.81 -5.92 9.47
N GLU A 214 -17.03 -5.56 8.45
CA GLU A 214 -17.41 -5.67 7.05
C GLU A 214 -16.49 -6.60 6.26
N TRP A 215 -15.20 -6.57 6.59
CA TRP A 215 -14.19 -7.29 5.86
C TRP A 215 -13.72 -8.55 6.60
N ASN A 216 -13.58 -9.62 5.83
CA ASN A 216 -13.03 -10.89 6.30
C ASN A 216 -11.81 -11.28 5.44
N GLU A 217 -10.92 -12.06 6.01
CA GLU A 217 -9.87 -12.72 5.24
C GLU A 217 -10.47 -13.53 4.10
N GLY A 218 -9.93 -13.37 2.89
CA GLY A 218 -10.43 -14.02 1.69
C GLY A 218 -11.48 -13.23 0.92
N ASP A 219 -12.02 -12.14 1.45
CA ASP A 219 -12.87 -11.25 0.68
C ASP A 219 -12.10 -10.62 -0.50
N ILE A 220 -12.79 -10.40 -1.61
CA ILE A 220 -12.18 -9.83 -2.81
C ILE A 220 -12.32 -8.31 -2.79
N ILE A 221 -11.19 -7.62 -2.98
CA ILE A 221 -11.15 -6.18 -3.24
C ILE A 221 -10.77 -5.93 -4.71
N VAL A 222 -11.40 -4.96 -5.33
CA VAL A 222 -11.17 -4.52 -6.72
C VAL A 222 -10.85 -3.03 -6.72
N GLN A 223 -9.81 -2.64 -7.44
CA GLN A 223 -9.30 -1.25 -7.48
C GLN A 223 -9.09 -0.82 -8.94
N LYS A 224 -10.16 -0.76 -9.73
CA LYS A 224 -10.10 -0.50 -11.19
C LYS A 224 -9.41 0.80 -11.55
N ASP A 225 -9.49 1.81 -10.71
CA ASP A 225 -8.83 3.10 -10.93
C ASP A 225 -7.32 3.03 -10.76
N LEU A 226 -6.81 1.93 -10.20
CA LEU A 226 -5.38 1.67 -10.01
C LEU A 226 -4.80 0.76 -11.11
N ALA A 227 -5.65 0.10 -11.90
CA ALA A 227 -5.27 -0.88 -12.92
C ALA A 227 -4.53 -0.28 -14.14
#